data_9d898ddf6dd3db21b460069e874de508
#
_entry.id   9d898ddf6dd3db21b460069e874de508
#
_cell.length_a   1.000
_cell.length_b   1.000
_cell.length_c   1.000
_cell.angle_alpha   90.00
_cell.angle_beta   90.00
_cell.angle_gamma   90.00
#
_symmetry.space_group_name_H-M   'P 1'
#
loop_
_entity.id
_entity.type
_entity.pdbx_description
1 polymer ?
#
loop_
_entity_poly.entity_id
_entity_poly.type
_entity_poly.pdbx_seq_one_letter_code
_entity_poly.pdbx_strand_id
1 'polypeptide(L)'
;MATPIIMLHHVIDLPEKGIEDWSITTEKFNLLLNVIGQKGLTTTTFEEIKKSNAPSHKKHVILSFDDCPDSLFQYAIPELIKRGMKAVFSIPTAQIGGTNSWDVTEQGFAKVDLMSGEQLQYLSEQGMEIASHGEHHLRASEISEEKFRQEISGSKQCLETLINKKIYTLTYPYGDIPKKYRHLLKQAGYEYGLSIYQPRQHHFALRRIGIHQSDSAKSISFKLSQSYQLMRKFFDPLLSLHKFFKA
;
A
#
# COMPACT_ATOMS: atom_id res chain seq x y z
N MET A 1 -9.85 14.01 11.83
CA MET A 1 -8.98 12.96 12.40
C MET A 1 -8.22 12.31 11.25
N ALA A 2 -6.94 11.92 11.42
CA ALA A 2 -6.22 11.24 10.34
C ALA A 2 -6.71 9.79 10.22
N THR A 3 -7.06 9.34 9.01
CA THR A 3 -7.43 7.96 8.72
C THR A 3 -6.18 7.08 8.81
N PRO A 4 -6.14 6.02 9.64
CA PRO A 4 -5.06 5.05 9.64
C PRO A 4 -4.96 4.36 8.28
N ILE A 5 -3.74 4.19 7.77
CA ILE A 5 -3.46 3.47 6.53
C ILE A 5 -2.57 2.28 6.89
N ILE A 6 -3.09 1.08 6.71
CA ILE A 6 -2.38 -0.17 7.00
C ILE A 6 -1.62 -0.61 5.76
N MET A 7 -0.36 -1.02 5.94
CA MET A 7 0.50 -1.57 4.91
C MET A 7 0.62 -3.07 5.07
N LEU A 8 0.33 -3.80 4.03
CA LEU A 8 0.41 -5.25 3.91
C LEU A 8 1.07 -5.61 2.57
N HIS A 9 1.63 -6.82 2.46
CA HIS A 9 2.13 -7.41 1.22
C HIS A 9 1.54 -8.80 1.03
N HIS A 10 1.98 -9.78 1.81
CA HIS A 10 1.53 -11.17 1.71
C HIS A 10 0.61 -11.58 2.85
N VAL A 11 -0.39 -12.40 2.54
CA VAL A 11 -1.21 -13.13 3.51
C VAL A 11 -1.07 -14.60 3.18
N ILE A 12 -0.15 -15.27 3.88
CA ILE A 12 0.24 -16.65 3.61
C ILE A 12 0.75 -17.33 4.88
N ASP A 13 0.34 -18.57 5.13
CA ASP A 13 0.67 -19.27 6.38
C ASP A 13 2.10 -19.85 6.39
N LEU A 14 2.63 -20.20 5.24
CA LEU A 14 3.97 -20.73 5.05
C LEU A 14 4.71 -19.88 4.01
N PRO A 15 5.26 -18.71 4.41
CA PRO A 15 5.99 -17.83 3.49
C PRO A 15 7.30 -18.48 3.05
N GLU A 16 7.65 -18.26 1.79
CA GLU A 16 8.93 -18.69 1.25
C GLU A 16 10.07 -17.79 1.74
N LYS A 17 11.31 -18.24 1.48
CA LYS A 17 12.52 -17.55 1.92
C LYS A 17 12.58 -16.10 1.44
N GLY A 18 12.79 -15.18 2.37
CA GLY A 18 13.00 -13.74 2.12
C GLY A 18 11.73 -12.90 2.23
N ILE A 19 10.54 -13.50 2.11
CA ILE A 19 9.27 -12.77 2.22
C ILE A 19 8.62 -12.87 3.62
N GLU A 20 9.27 -13.53 4.58
CA GLU A 20 8.74 -13.77 5.92
C GLU A 20 8.39 -12.47 6.65
N ASP A 21 9.27 -11.47 6.60
CA ASP A 21 9.07 -10.17 7.27
C ASP A 21 7.96 -9.33 6.61
N TRP A 22 7.61 -9.65 5.36
CA TRP A 22 6.54 -9.00 4.59
C TRP A 22 5.24 -9.78 4.59
N SER A 23 5.21 -10.91 5.34
CA SER A 23 4.08 -11.84 5.40
C SER A 23 3.40 -11.80 6.76
N ILE A 24 2.08 -11.98 6.72
CA ILE A 24 1.28 -12.33 7.89
C ILE A 24 0.45 -13.59 7.57
N THR A 25 0.16 -14.40 8.59
CA THR A 25 -0.68 -15.58 8.42
C THR A 25 -2.15 -15.21 8.17
N THR A 26 -2.91 -16.15 7.62
CA THR A 26 -4.36 -16.03 7.46
C THR A 26 -5.06 -15.77 8.81
N GLU A 27 -4.59 -16.40 9.90
CA GLU A 27 -5.06 -16.14 11.26
C GLU A 27 -4.80 -14.68 11.68
N LYS A 28 -3.59 -14.16 11.43
CA LYS A 28 -3.22 -12.79 11.76
C LYS A 28 -4.02 -11.79 10.94
N PHE A 29 -4.25 -12.06 9.67
CA PHE A 29 -5.11 -11.24 8.82
C PHE A 29 -6.54 -11.18 9.35
N ASN A 30 -7.12 -12.33 9.70
CA ASN A 30 -8.44 -12.39 10.34
C ASN A 30 -8.48 -11.60 11.65
N LEU A 31 -7.44 -11.71 12.49
CA LEU A 31 -7.35 -10.93 13.71
C LEU A 31 -7.39 -9.43 13.43
N LEU A 32 -6.66 -8.96 12.42
CA LEU A 32 -6.69 -7.55 11.98
C LEU A 32 -8.11 -7.13 11.57
N LEU A 33 -8.78 -7.90 10.70
CA LEU A 33 -10.12 -7.57 10.23
C LEU A 33 -11.15 -7.58 11.38
N ASN A 34 -11.02 -8.51 12.32
CA ASN A 34 -11.87 -8.58 13.51
C ASN A 34 -11.67 -7.34 14.40
N VAL A 35 -10.42 -6.92 14.64
CA VAL A 35 -10.13 -5.71 15.43
C VAL A 35 -10.68 -4.45 14.74
N ILE A 36 -10.61 -4.36 13.41
CA ILE A 36 -11.23 -3.27 12.64
C ILE A 36 -12.73 -3.22 12.91
N GLY A 37 -13.42 -4.36 12.82
CA GLY A 37 -14.86 -4.46 13.10
C GLY A 37 -15.21 -4.12 14.54
N GLN A 38 -14.50 -4.66 15.52
CA GLN A 38 -14.69 -4.38 16.96
C GLN A 38 -14.52 -2.90 17.33
N LYS A 39 -13.66 -2.18 16.60
CA LYS A 39 -13.48 -0.73 16.78
C LYS A 39 -14.54 0.11 16.07
N GLY A 40 -15.48 -0.50 15.38
CA GLY A 40 -16.48 0.20 14.56
C GLY A 40 -15.86 1.01 13.42
N LEU A 41 -14.68 0.56 12.91
CA LEU A 41 -14.04 1.18 11.76
C LEU A 41 -14.64 0.61 10.45
N THR A 42 -14.82 1.47 9.46
CA THR A 42 -15.22 1.07 8.11
C THR A 42 -14.00 1.18 7.19
N THR A 43 -13.72 0.15 6.40
CA THR A 43 -12.69 0.25 5.37
C THR A 43 -13.15 1.18 4.26
N THR A 44 -12.22 1.94 3.70
CA THR A 44 -12.44 2.84 2.57
C THR A 44 -11.21 2.89 1.68
N THR A 45 -11.33 3.52 0.52
CA THR A 45 -10.23 3.75 -0.42
C THR A 45 -10.00 5.24 -0.63
N PHE A 46 -8.89 5.61 -1.25
CA PHE A 46 -8.61 7.01 -1.62
C PHE A 46 -9.55 7.49 -2.71
N GLU A 47 -9.91 6.59 -3.63
CA GLU A 47 -10.91 6.88 -4.67
C GLU A 47 -12.26 7.25 -4.05
N GLU A 48 -12.73 6.49 -3.06
CA GLU A 48 -13.98 6.79 -2.34
C GLU A 48 -13.88 8.12 -1.57
N ILE A 49 -12.75 8.38 -0.90
CA ILE A 49 -12.50 9.64 -0.20
C ILE A 49 -12.53 10.81 -1.18
N LYS A 50 -11.90 10.68 -2.36
CA LYS A 50 -11.87 11.72 -3.38
C LYS A 50 -13.26 12.00 -3.98
N LYS A 51 -14.06 10.95 -4.19
CA LYS A 51 -15.44 11.06 -4.74
C LYS A 51 -16.46 11.51 -3.70
N SER A 52 -16.16 11.36 -2.42
CA SER A 52 -17.05 11.79 -1.33
C SER A 52 -16.98 13.30 -1.13
N ASN A 53 -18.07 14.02 -1.44
CA ASN A 53 -18.18 15.46 -1.22
C ASN A 53 -18.64 15.83 0.20
N ALA A 54 -18.94 14.85 1.07
CA ALA A 54 -19.45 15.07 2.40
C ALA A 54 -18.47 14.56 3.47
N PRO A 55 -18.30 15.28 4.61
CA PRO A 55 -17.55 14.75 5.73
C PRO A 55 -18.24 13.49 6.25
N SER A 56 -17.57 12.36 6.17
CA SER A 56 -18.08 11.12 6.74
C SER A 56 -18.03 11.18 8.26
N HIS A 57 -19.14 10.91 8.93
CA HIS A 57 -19.19 10.74 10.39
C HIS A 57 -18.59 9.39 10.82
N LYS A 58 -18.35 8.48 9.88
CA LYS A 58 -17.75 7.16 10.14
C LYS A 58 -16.25 7.29 10.37
N LYS A 59 -15.74 6.50 11.29
CA LYS A 59 -14.30 6.33 11.47
C LYS A 59 -13.80 5.35 10.42
N HIS A 60 -12.85 5.77 9.60
CA HIS A 60 -12.33 4.98 8.50
C HIS A 60 -10.93 4.41 8.79
N VAL A 61 -10.62 3.32 8.10
CA VAL A 61 -9.28 2.75 7.94
C VAL A 61 -9.08 2.39 6.47
N ILE A 62 -7.86 2.55 5.96
CA ILE A 62 -7.48 2.10 4.63
C ILE A 62 -6.56 0.89 4.80
N LEU A 63 -6.87 -0.20 4.09
CA LEU A 63 -5.99 -1.34 3.91
C LEU A 63 -5.26 -1.16 2.59
N SER A 64 -3.93 -1.21 2.56
CA SER A 64 -3.15 -1.18 1.32
C SER A 64 -2.27 -2.40 1.22
N PHE A 65 -2.29 -3.04 0.06
CA PHE A 65 -1.42 -4.14 -0.30
C PHE A 65 -0.44 -3.68 -1.36
N ASP A 66 0.85 -3.87 -1.11
CA ASP A 66 1.90 -3.57 -2.07
C ASP A 66 2.27 -4.81 -2.89
N ASP A 67 2.91 -4.61 -4.03
CA ASP A 67 3.39 -5.61 -4.98
C ASP A 67 2.30 -6.47 -5.63
N CYS A 68 1.18 -6.69 -4.99
CA CYS A 68 0.05 -7.48 -5.48
C CYS A 68 0.41 -8.94 -5.82
N PRO A 69 0.97 -9.74 -4.87
CA PRO A 69 1.16 -11.16 -5.10
C PRO A 69 -0.18 -11.85 -5.40
N ASP A 70 -0.19 -12.77 -6.37
CA ASP A 70 -1.42 -13.45 -6.79
C ASP A 70 -2.01 -14.35 -5.69
N SER A 71 -1.15 -14.82 -4.77
CA SER A 71 -1.53 -15.60 -3.59
C SER A 71 -2.59 -14.90 -2.70
N LEU A 72 -2.75 -13.58 -2.81
CA LEU A 72 -3.83 -12.87 -2.11
C LEU A 72 -5.22 -13.33 -2.55
N PHE A 73 -5.38 -13.89 -3.76
CA PHE A 73 -6.62 -14.49 -4.24
C PHE A 73 -6.98 -15.79 -3.52
N GLN A 74 -6.02 -16.46 -2.90
CA GLN A 74 -6.28 -17.70 -2.18
C GLN A 74 -7.04 -17.46 -0.88
N TYR A 75 -6.80 -16.31 -0.22
CA TYR A 75 -7.42 -16.05 1.09
C TYR A 75 -7.82 -14.59 1.33
N ALA A 76 -6.92 -13.64 1.17
CA ALA A 76 -7.15 -12.26 1.61
C ALA A 76 -8.30 -11.59 0.85
N ILE A 77 -8.33 -11.70 -0.47
CA ILE A 77 -9.35 -11.08 -1.32
C ILE A 77 -10.73 -11.70 -1.08
N PRO A 78 -10.91 -13.04 -1.09
CA PRO A 78 -12.19 -13.66 -0.75
C PRO A 78 -12.72 -13.22 0.63
N GLU A 79 -11.86 -13.13 1.64
CA GLU A 79 -12.27 -12.73 2.98
C GLU A 79 -12.66 -11.23 3.06
N LEU A 80 -11.97 -10.35 2.33
CA LEU A 80 -12.36 -8.94 2.20
C LEU A 80 -13.74 -8.82 1.54
N ILE A 81 -13.95 -9.49 0.42
CA ILE A 81 -15.24 -9.48 -0.32
C ILE A 81 -16.37 -10.00 0.57
N LYS A 82 -16.16 -11.14 1.22
CA LYS A 82 -17.15 -11.76 2.13
C LYS A 82 -17.57 -10.80 3.25
N ARG A 83 -16.65 -9.96 3.76
CA ARG A 83 -16.93 -8.98 4.81
C ARG A 83 -17.41 -7.63 4.28
N GLY A 84 -17.53 -7.45 2.97
CA GLY A 84 -17.84 -6.15 2.36
C GLY A 84 -16.77 -5.08 2.63
N MET A 85 -15.53 -5.49 2.89
CA MET A 85 -14.40 -4.59 3.14
C MET A 85 -13.70 -4.20 1.86
N LYS A 86 -13.19 -2.96 1.80
CA LYS A 86 -12.44 -2.42 0.65
C LYS A 86 -10.96 -2.31 1.00
N ALA A 87 -10.13 -2.38 -0.05
CA ALA A 87 -8.68 -2.21 0.05
C ALA A 87 -8.10 -1.53 -1.20
N VAL A 88 -6.84 -1.10 -1.10
CA VAL A 88 -6.03 -0.52 -2.17
C VAL A 88 -4.96 -1.52 -2.55
N PHE A 89 -4.79 -1.79 -3.83
CA PHE A 89 -3.81 -2.74 -4.38
C PHE A 89 -2.83 -1.99 -5.29
N SER A 90 -1.56 -1.93 -4.88
CA SER A 90 -0.50 -1.19 -5.57
C SER A 90 0.42 -2.16 -6.31
N ILE A 91 0.48 -2.06 -7.65
CA ILE A 91 1.24 -2.98 -8.49
C ILE A 91 2.30 -2.26 -9.33
N PRO A 92 3.53 -2.82 -9.46
CA PRO A 92 4.50 -2.40 -10.46
C PRO A 92 4.04 -2.86 -11.86
N THR A 93 3.75 -1.92 -12.76
CA THR A 93 2.99 -2.25 -13.98
C THR A 93 3.77 -3.06 -15.00
N ALA A 94 5.10 -2.95 -15.04
CA ALA A 94 5.94 -3.81 -15.89
C ALA A 94 5.94 -5.28 -15.46
N GLN A 95 5.41 -5.59 -14.28
CA GLN A 95 5.37 -6.92 -13.69
C GLN A 95 3.97 -7.51 -13.59
N ILE A 96 2.97 -6.90 -14.22
CA ILE A 96 1.60 -7.44 -14.26
C ILE A 96 1.62 -8.81 -14.93
N GLY A 97 1.15 -9.85 -14.21
CA GLY A 97 1.21 -11.25 -14.64
C GLY A 97 2.62 -11.85 -14.68
N GLY A 98 3.60 -11.14 -14.14
CA GLY A 98 4.99 -11.57 -14.00
C GLY A 98 5.32 -11.98 -12.57
N THR A 99 6.51 -11.59 -12.09
CA THR A 99 7.02 -11.99 -10.78
C THR A 99 7.75 -10.83 -10.10
N ASN A 100 8.03 -10.95 -8.79
CA ASN A 100 8.83 -10.02 -8.00
C ASN A 100 10.33 -10.02 -8.40
N SER A 101 10.62 -9.87 -9.68
CA SER A 101 11.97 -10.01 -10.23
C SER A 101 13.02 -9.09 -9.59
N TRP A 102 12.60 -7.90 -9.11
CA TRP A 102 13.46 -6.96 -8.39
C TRP A 102 13.97 -7.53 -7.05
N ASP A 103 13.11 -8.20 -6.27
CA ASP A 103 13.51 -8.79 -5.00
C ASP A 103 14.35 -10.04 -5.18
N VAL A 104 14.03 -10.86 -6.20
CA VAL A 104 14.84 -12.04 -6.55
C VAL A 104 16.25 -11.62 -6.94
N THR A 105 16.38 -10.58 -7.77
CA THR A 105 17.66 -10.12 -8.28
C THR A 105 18.48 -9.36 -7.24
N GLU A 106 17.83 -8.44 -6.49
CA GLU A 106 18.55 -7.56 -5.57
C GLU A 106 18.77 -8.19 -4.19
N GLN A 107 17.85 -9.02 -3.71
CA GLN A 107 17.82 -9.51 -2.34
C GLN A 107 17.90 -11.03 -2.22
N GLY A 108 17.83 -11.77 -3.33
CA GLY A 108 17.83 -13.22 -3.33
C GLY A 108 16.60 -13.84 -2.67
N PHE A 109 15.46 -13.13 -2.71
CA PHE A 109 14.18 -13.62 -2.19
C PHE A 109 13.61 -14.70 -3.10
N ALA A 110 12.69 -15.49 -2.58
CA ALA A 110 11.93 -16.42 -3.36
C ALA A 110 11.13 -15.72 -4.46
N LYS A 111 10.98 -16.41 -5.58
CA LYS A 111 10.16 -15.94 -6.70
C LYS A 111 8.68 -16.06 -6.34
N VAL A 112 7.95 -14.95 -6.47
CA VAL A 112 6.50 -14.85 -6.20
C VAL A 112 5.81 -14.39 -7.48
N ASP A 113 4.73 -15.05 -7.86
CA ASP A 113 3.90 -14.62 -8.98
C ASP A 113 3.01 -13.42 -8.57
N LEU A 114 2.85 -12.48 -9.49
CA LEU A 114 2.07 -11.27 -9.29
C LEU A 114 0.77 -11.32 -10.09
N MET A 115 -0.20 -10.55 -9.65
CA MET A 115 -1.54 -10.50 -10.24
C MET A 115 -1.51 -10.20 -11.73
N SER A 116 -2.34 -10.90 -12.49
CA SER A 116 -2.59 -10.64 -13.90
C SER A 116 -3.47 -9.40 -14.11
N GLY A 117 -3.51 -8.92 -15.37
CA GLY A 117 -4.41 -7.83 -15.75
C GLY A 117 -5.89 -8.15 -15.49
N GLU A 118 -6.31 -9.39 -15.75
CA GLU A 118 -7.68 -9.84 -15.50
C GLU A 118 -8.03 -9.83 -13.99
N GLN A 119 -7.07 -10.24 -13.16
CA GLN A 119 -7.24 -10.18 -11.70
C GLN A 119 -7.37 -8.74 -11.19
N LEU A 120 -6.60 -7.80 -11.74
CA LEU A 120 -6.71 -6.38 -11.40
C LEU A 120 -8.04 -5.77 -11.86
N GLN A 121 -8.52 -6.13 -13.06
CA GLN A 121 -9.85 -5.74 -13.54
C GLN A 121 -10.94 -6.27 -12.61
N TYR A 122 -10.87 -7.55 -12.26
CA TYR A 122 -11.83 -8.15 -11.30
C TYR A 122 -11.84 -7.40 -9.97
N LEU A 123 -10.69 -7.09 -9.38
CA LEU A 123 -10.62 -6.32 -8.13
C LEU A 123 -11.27 -4.94 -8.27
N SER A 124 -11.01 -4.26 -9.38
CA SER A 124 -11.62 -2.97 -9.69
C SER A 124 -13.14 -3.04 -9.81
N GLU A 125 -13.69 -4.11 -10.39
CA GLU A 125 -15.12 -4.39 -10.49
C GLU A 125 -15.75 -4.69 -9.12
N GLN A 126 -15.00 -5.35 -8.22
CA GLN A 126 -15.41 -5.56 -6.82
C GLN A 126 -15.34 -4.28 -5.98
N GLY A 127 -14.96 -3.13 -6.57
CA GLY A 127 -14.87 -1.84 -5.89
C GLY A 127 -13.62 -1.70 -5.01
N MET A 128 -12.58 -2.50 -5.26
CA MET A 128 -11.23 -2.26 -4.72
C MET A 128 -10.56 -1.15 -5.52
N GLU A 129 -9.67 -0.38 -4.90
CA GLU A 129 -8.85 0.61 -5.60
C GLU A 129 -7.59 -0.03 -6.13
N ILE A 130 -7.29 0.18 -7.41
CA ILE A 130 -5.99 -0.16 -8.00
C ILE A 130 -5.12 1.09 -7.95
N ALA A 131 -3.90 0.93 -7.48
CA ALA A 131 -2.92 2.00 -7.33
C ALA A 131 -1.61 1.66 -8.06
N SER A 132 -0.87 2.70 -8.44
CA SER A 132 0.45 2.54 -9.05
C SER A 132 1.51 2.21 -7.99
N HIS A 133 2.45 1.32 -8.34
CA HIS A 133 3.70 1.11 -7.61
C HIS A 133 4.93 1.39 -8.50
N GLY A 134 4.79 2.35 -9.45
CA GLY A 134 5.75 2.59 -10.52
C GLY A 134 5.62 1.56 -11.65
N GLU A 135 6.50 1.65 -12.64
CA GLU A 135 6.59 0.61 -13.69
C GLU A 135 7.47 -0.56 -13.24
N HIS A 136 8.70 -0.28 -12.82
CA HIS A 136 9.75 -1.27 -12.59
C HIS A 136 10.15 -1.42 -11.11
N HIS A 137 9.37 -0.88 -10.17
CA HIS A 137 9.65 -0.93 -8.73
C HIS A 137 11.00 -0.30 -8.34
N LEU A 138 11.38 0.82 -8.97
CA LEU A 138 12.67 1.48 -8.75
C LEU A 138 12.67 2.40 -7.51
N ARG A 139 13.83 2.49 -6.85
CA ARG A 139 14.07 3.47 -5.77
C ARG A 139 14.16 4.87 -6.37
N ALA A 140 13.31 5.78 -5.91
CA ALA A 140 13.26 7.15 -6.43
C ALA A 140 14.55 7.94 -6.21
N SER A 141 15.31 7.64 -5.15
CA SER A 141 16.61 8.27 -4.85
C SER A 141 17.76 7.79 -5.75
N GLU A 142 17.61 6.65 -6.40
CA GLU A 142 18.65 6.01 -7.24
C GLU A 142 18.49 6.34 -8.74
N ILE A 143 17.42 7.02 -9.12
CA ILE A 143 17.12 7.36 -10.51
C ILE A 143 17.00 8.86 -10.72
N SER A 144 17.15 9.31 -11.97
CA SER A 144 16.95 10.71 -12.32
C SER A 144 15.48 11.14 -12.16
N GLU A 145 15.26 12.45 -11.98
CA GLU A 145 13.92 13.02 -11.92
C GLU A 145 13.10 12.69 -13.18
N GLU A 146 13.75 12.70 -14.34
CA GLU A 146 13.11 12.37 -15.62
C GLU A 146 12.70 10.90 -15.68
N LYS A 147 13.58 9.97 -15.24
CA LYS A 147 13.24 8.55 -15.17
C LYS A 147 12.11 8.31 -14.18
N PHE A 148 12.11 8.96 -13.01
CA PHE A 148 11.02 8.86 -12.05
C PHE A 148 9.70 9.37 -12.63
N ARG A 149 9.72 10.47 -13.40
CA ARG A 149 8.53 10.99 -14.09
C ARG A 149 7.97 9.97 -15.08
N GLN A 150 8.83 9.32 -15.86
CA GLN A 150 8.43 8.25 -16.80
C GLN A 150 7.80 7.08 -16.04
N GLU A 151 8.44 6.58 -14.98
CA GLU A 151 7.95 5.49 -14.13
C GLU A 151 6.52 5.74 -13.62
N ILE A 152 6.26 6.93 -13.08
CA ILE A 152 4.95 7.22 -12.49
C ILE A 152 3.89 7.55 -13.55
N SER A 153 4.26 8.19 -14.68
CA SER A 153 3.30 8.54 -15.73
C SER A 153 2.93 7.33 -16.57
N GLY A 154 3.91 6.50 -16.96
CA GLY A 154 3.69 5.27 -17.72
C GLY A 154 2.85 4.26 -16.91
N SER A 155 3.21 4.05 -15.64
CA SER A 155 2.43 3.20 -14.74
C SER A 155 0.97 3.66 -14.61
N LYS A 156 0.75 4.95 -14.41
CA LYS A 156 -0.61 5.50 -14.35
C LYS A 156 -1.39 5.24 -15.62
N GLN A 157 -0.83 5.56 -16.78
CA GLN A 157 -1.47 5.37 -18.07
C GLN A 157 -1.79 3.89 -18.35
N CYS A 158 -0.86 3.00 -18.02
CA CYS A 158 -1.05 1.56 -18.16
C CYS A 158 -2.28 1.09 -17.36
N LEU A 159 -2.34 1.44 -16.07
CA LEU A 159 -3.45 1.03 -15.20
C LEU A 159 -4.78 1.69 -15.60
N GLU A 160 -4.79 2.97 -15.95
CA GLU A 160 -6.02 3.65 -16.41
C GLU A 160 -6.59 3.02 -17.68
N THR A 161 -5.71 2.58 -18.59
CA THR A 161 -6.11 1.85 -19.79
C THR A 161 -6.65 0.46 -19.43
N LEU A 162 -5.95 -0.26 -18.54
CA LEU A 162 -6.30 -1.62 -18.15
C LEU A 162 -7.67 -1.71 -17.49
N ILE A 163 -7.96 -0.85 -16.52
CA ILE A 163 -9.19 -0.93 -15.71
C ILE A 163 -10.28 0.07 -16.15
N ASN A 164 -10.01 0.91 -17.16
CA ASN A 164 -10.89 1.99 -17.64
C ASN A 164 -11.42 2.91 -16.51
N LYS A 165 -10.55 3.22 -15.55
CA LYS A 165 -10.84 4.15 -14.43
C LYS A 165 -9.62 5.02 -14.15
N LYS A 166 -9.83 6.17 -13.49
CA LYS A 166 -8.73 7.03 -13.02
C LYS A 166 -7.94 6.37 -11.90
N ILE A 167 -6.62 6.51 -11.95
CA ILE A 167 -5.70 6.13 -10.87
C ILE A 167 -5.37 7.36 -10.04
N TYR A 168 -5.72 7.33 -8.77
CA TYR A 168 -5.55 8.45 -7.83
C TYR A 168 -4.29 8.33 -6.98
N THR A 169 -3.83 7.12 -6.73
CA THR A 169 -2.82 6.81 -5.71
C THR A 169 -1.54 6.24 -6.31
N LEU A 170 -0.40 6.78 -5.87
CA LEU A 170 0.93 6.21 -6.07
C LEU A 170 1.44 5.68 -4.72
N THR A 171 1.90 4.45 -4.67
CA THR A 171 2.72 3.93 -3.58
C THR A 171 4.19 3.99 -3.99
N TYR A 172 5.03 4.64 -3.19
CA TYR A 172 6.45 4.72 -3.50
C TYR A 172 7.13 3.38 -3.20
N PRO A 173 7.82 2.75 -4.17
CA PRO A 173 8.64 1.57 -3.90
C PRO A 173 9.61 1.82 -2.74
N TYR A 174 9.73 0.86 -1.82
CA TYR A 174 10.55 0.96 -0.60
C TYR A 174 10.18 2.13 0.33
N GLY A 175 9.08 2.84 0.07
CA GLY A 175 8.72 4.10 0.74
C GLY A 175 9.68 5.26 0.43
N ASP A 176 10.47 5.14 -0.63
CA ASP A 176 11.49 6.10 -1.02
C ASP A 176 10.89 7.25 -1.84
N ILE A 177 11.04 8.48 -1.33
CA ILE A 177 10.37 9.67 -1.88
C ILE A 177 11.42 10.63 -2.48
N PRO A 178 11.29 11.02 -3.77
CA PRO A 178 12.21 11.96 -4.39
C PRO A 178 12.03 13.37 -3.83
N LYS A 179 13.08 14.20 -3.89
CA LYS A 179 13.08 15.57 -3.33
C LYS A 179 11.92 16.45 -3.82
N LYS A 180 11.55 16.33 -5.09
CA LYS A 180 10.49 17.14 -5.72
C LYS A 180 9.15 16.41 -5.86
N TYR A 181 8.88 15.40 -5.05
CA TYR A 181 7.71 14.51 -5.16
C TYR A 181 6.37 15.25 -5.34
N ARG A 182 6.16 16.38 -4.65
CA ARG A 182 4.91 17.13 -4.73
C ARG A 182 4.62 17.63 -6.14
N HIS A 183 5.65 18.18 -6.79
CA HIS A 183 5.55 18.68 -8.14
C HIS A 183 5.34 17.55 -9.15
N LEU A 184 6.13 16.49 -9.03
CA LEU A 184 6.08 15.34 -9.93
C LEU A 184 4.74 14.61 -9.89
N LEU A 185 4.23 14.30 -8.69
CA LEU A 185 2.93 13.64 -8.56
C LEU A 185 1.78 14.52 -9.07
N LYS A 186 1.83 15.82 -8.77
CA LYS A 186 0.81 16.77 -9.27
C LYS A 186 0.81 16.83 -10.79
N GLN A 187 1.98 16.89 -11.43
CA GLN A 187 2.09 16.90 -12.89
C GLN A 187 1.60 15.59 -13.51
N ALA A 188 1.89 14.44 -12.89
CA ALA A 188 1.40 13.15 -13.34
C ALA A 188 -0.10 12.93 -13.05
N GLY A 189 -0.75 13.86 -12.33
CA GLY A 189 -2.19 13.80 -12.03
C GLY A 189 -2.57 12.79 -10.94
N TYR A 190 -1.65 12.46 -10.03
CA TYR A 190 -1.98 11.75 -8.80
C TYR A 190 -2.57 12.70 -7.77
N GLU A 191 -3.38 12.16 -6.86
CA GLU A 191 -3.97 12.89 -5.73
C GLU A 191 -3.34 12.48 -4.40
N TYR A 192 -2.85 11.25 -4.32
CA TYR A 192 -2.26 10.66 -3.10
C TYR A 192 -0.94 9.96 -3.39
N GLY A 193 -0.02 10.04 -2.42
CA GLY A 193 1.24 9.29 -2.42
C GLY A 193 1.42 8.57 -1.09
N LEU A 194 1.72 7.27 -1.12
CA LEU A 194 1.90 6.42 0.05
C LEU A 194 3.38 6.12 0.29
N SER A 195 3.83 6.41 1.51
CA SER A 195 5.17 6.07 1.99
C SER A 195 5.08 5.25 3.28
N ILE A 196 6.19 5.12 4.01
CA ILE A 196 6.23 4.37 5.27
C ILE A 196 6.43 5.33 6.45
N TYR A 197 7.59 5.99 6.51
CA TYR A 197 7.96 6.90 7.59
C TYR A 197 8.05 8.34 7.07
N GLN A 198 7.17 9.20 7.54
CA GLN A 198 7.18 10.61 7.17
C GLN A 198 7.02 11.51 8.38
N PRO A 199 8.03 12.36 8.68
CA PRO A 199 7.94 13.31 9.80
C PRO A 199 6.84 14.35 9.58
N ARG A 200 6.61 14.75 8.34
CA ARG A 200 5.56 15.70 7.95
C ARG A 200 4.67 15.08 6.90
N GLN A 201 3.46 14.69 7.29
CA GLN A 201 2.48 14.16 6.34
C GLN A 201 2.03 15.23 5.34
N HIS A 202 1.91 14.80 4.11
CA HIS A 202 1.28 15.53 3.02
C HIS A 202 0.46 14.52 2.19
N HIS A 203 -0.59 14.94 1.49
CA HIS A 203 -1.39 13.99 0.70
C HIS A 203 -0.55 13.21 -0.33
N PHE A 204 0.57 13.76 -0.80
CA PHE A 204 1.55 13.05 -1.64
C PHE A 204 2.65 12.31 -0.86
N ALA A 205 2.55 12.22 0.46
CA ALA A 205 3.51 11.53 1.31
C ALA A 205 2.83 11.08 2.61
N LEU A 206 1.86 10.18 2.48
CA LEU A 206 1.08 9.66 3.59
C LEU A 206 1.83 8.52 4.27
N ARG A 207 1.82 8.55 5.61
CA ARG A 207 2.42 7.48 6.43
C ARG A 207 1.51 6.26 6.46
N ARG A 208 2.13 5.09 6.49
CA ARG A 208 1.43 3.82 6.66
C ARG A 208 1.88 3.11 7.93
N ILE A 209 1.11 2.14 8.35
CA ILE A 209 1.32 1.34 9.55
C ILE A 209 1.50 -0.11 9.13
N GLY A 210 2.68 -0.67 9.36
CA GLY A 210 2.91 -2.11 9.17
C GLY A 210 2.21 -2.94 10.23
N ILE A 211 1.59 -4.02 9.82
CA ILE A 211 1.12 -5.09 10.70
C ILE A 211 2.09 -6.26 10.54
N HIS A 212 2.60 -6.74 11.66
CA HIS A 212 3.59 -7.81 11.72
C HIS A 212 2.99 -9.08 12.34
N GLN A 213 3.59 -10.22 12.03
CA GLN A 213 3.15 -11.51 12.59
C GLN A 213 3.16 -11.53 14.12
N SER A 214 4.05 -10.76 14.76
CA SER A 214 4.13 -10.63 16.23
C SER A 214 3.05 -9.74 16.86
N ASP A 215 2.25 -9.00 16.06
CA ASP A 215 1.24 -8.11 16.63
C ASP A 215 0.10 -8.87 17.32
N SER A 216 -0.22 -8.46 18.53
CA SER A 216 -1.41 -8.93 19.27
C SER A 216 -2.66 -8.10 18.90
N ALA A 217 -3.85 -8.56 19.26
CA ALA A 217 -5.07 -7.78 19.13
C ALA A 217 -4.98 -6.40 19.83
N LYS A 218 -4.30 -6.34 20.99
CA LYS A 218 -4.08 -5.09 21.72
C LYS A 218 -3.16 -4.14 20.95
N SER A 219 -2.05 -4.65 20.39
CA SER A 219 -1.12 -3.82 19.59
C SER A 219 -1.78 -3.33 18.30
N ILE A 220 -2.51 -4.16 17.57
CA ILE A 220 -3.29 -3.77 16.40
C ILE A 220 -4.32 -2.69 16.78
N SER A 221 -5.09 -2.92 17.84
CA SER A 221 -6.06 -1.93 18.33
C SER A 221 -5.42 -0.58 18.68
N PHE A 222 -4.23 -0.58 19.29
CA PHE A 222 -3.46 0.62 19.57
C PHE A 222 -2.96 1.29 18.30
N LYS A 223 -2.37 0.53 17.35
CA LYS A 223 -1.91 1.03 16.05
C LYS A 223 -3.03 1.72 15.25
N LEU A 224 -4.27 1.25 15.38
CA LEU A 224 -5.46 1.85 14.76
C LEU A 224 -6.03 3.05 15.54
N SER A 225 -5.46 3.44 16.68
CA SER A 225 -5.95 4.54 17.53
C SER A 225 -5.43 5.90 17.08
N GLN A 226 -6.16 6.97 17.44
CA GLN A 226 -5.70 8.34 17.23
C GLN A 226 -4.47 8.68 18.07
N SER A 227 -4.34 8.10 19.26
CA SER A 227 -3.17 8.25 20.13
C SER A 227 -1.90 7.76 19.43
N TYR A 228 -1.96 6.60 18.77
CA TYR A 228 -0.84 6.08 17.97
C TYR A 228 -0.49 7.02 16.80
N GLN A 229 -1.50 7.52 16.07
CA GLN A 229 -1.28 8.47 14.98
C GLN A 229 -0.62 9.77 15.47
N LEU A 230 -0.99 10.23 16.66
CA LEU A 230 -0.38 11.41 17.27
C LEU A 230 1.07 11.13 17.71
N MET A 231 1.29 9.98 18.37
CA MET A 231 2.62 9.55 18.82
C MET A 231 3.59 9.46 17.63
N ARG A 232 3.19 8.91 16.50
CA ARG A 232 4.02 8.82 15.30
C ARG A 232 4.51 10.16 14.77
N LYS A 233 3.80 11.27 15.01
CA LYS A 233 4.30 12.61 14.64
C LYS A 233 5.63 12.96 15.33
N PHE A 234 5.88 12.39 16.51
CA PHE A 234 7.09 12.62 17.28
C PHE A 234 8.17 11.56 16.98
N PHE A 235 7.78 10.31 16.77
CA PHE A 235 8.73 9.20 16.60
C PHE A 235 9.18 8.98 15.14
N ASP A 236 8.33 9.23 14.15
CA ASP A 236 8.71 9.06 12.73
C ASP A 236 9.94 9.89 12.32
N PRO A 237 10.14 11.15 12.80
CA PRO A 237 11.37 11.88 12.54
C PRO A 237 12.64 11.18 13.03
N LEU A 238 12.58 10.53 14.19
CA LEU A 238 13.71 9.79 14.78
C LEU A 238 13.97 8.50 13.97
N LEU A 239 12.93 7.81 13.55
CA LEU A 239 13.04 6.59 12.73
C LEU A 239 13.55 6.89 11.32
N SER A 240 13.19 8.02 10.73
CA SER A 240 13.71 8.43 9.43
C SER A 240 15.19 8.78 9.48
N LEU A 241 15.68 9.35 10.58
CA LEU A 241 17.11 9.60 10.80
C LEU A 241 17.92 8.29 10.93
N HIS A 242 17.34 7.26 11.56
CA HIS A 242 18.03 5.97 11.74
C HIS A 242 18.27 5.23 10.41
N LYS A 243 17.43 5.43 9.40
CA LYS A 243 17.67 4.91 8.04
C LYS A 243 18.89 5.59 7.36
N PHE A 244 19.16 6.86 7.64
CA PHE A 244 20.34 7.57 7.12
C PHE A 244 21.66 7.07 7.68
N PHE A 245 21.67 6.42 8.84
CA PHE A 245 22.87 5.88 9.48
C PHE A 245 23.11 4.38 9.20
N LYS A 246 22.21 3.71 8.44
CA LYS A 246 22.33 2.29 8.07
C LYS A 246 22.46 2.05 6.55
N ALA A 247 22.56 3.12 5.75
CA ALA A 247 22.80 3.06 4.31
C ALA A 247 24.28 3.24 3.98
#